data_9fb6a6e23430347dd1550c227fece561
#
_entry.id   9fb6a6e23430347dd1550c227fece561
#
_cell.length_a   1.000
_cell.length_b   1.000
_cell.length_c   1.000
_cell.angle_alpha   90.00
_cell.angle_beta   90.00
_cell.angle_gamma   90.00
#
_symmetry.space_group_name_H-M   'P 1'
#
loop_
_entity.id
_entity.type
_entity.pdbx_description
1 polymer ?
#
loop_
_entity_poly.entity_id
_entity_poly.type
_entity_poly.pdbx_seq_one_letter_code
_entity_poly.pdbx_strand_id
1 'polypeptide(L)'
;MAEGLDNIVKESVLELAEGVRLKFDEERQCKLLLMPECIVKLNNSATEVLELVDGNRTIEMIYSELAARYEDETLHRDLAEFIMDALTRGWIRLKQ
;
A
#
# COMPACT_ATOMS: atom_id res chain seq x y z
N MET A 1 -4.76 10.11 -21.64
CA MET A 1 -4.65 8.72 -21.20
C MET A 1 -4.34 8.65 -19.72
N ALA A 2 -5.14 7.98 -18.99
CA ALA A 2 -4.91 7.85 -17.56
C ALA A 2 -3.73 6.93 -17.29
N GLU A 3 -2.95 7.26 -16.29
CA GLU A 3 -1.79 6.49 -15.92
C GLU A 3 -1.62 6.54 -14.42
N GLY A 4 -1.18 5.42 -13.87
CA GLY A 4 -0.93 5.37 -12.46
C GLY A 4 -2.18 5.72 -11.66
N LEU A 5 -2.05 6.72 -10.80
CA LEU A 5 -3.16 7.09 -9.93
C LEU A 5 -4.37 7.65 -10.68
N ASP A 6 -4.17 8.03 -11.92
CA ASP A 6 -5.31 8.53 -12.71
C ASP A 6 -6.31 7.43 -13.03
N ASN A 7 -5.87 6.17 -13.01
CA ASN A 7 -6.77 5.04 -13.25
C ASN A 7 -7.53 4.67 -11.99
N ILE A 8 -7.15 5.22 -10.85
CA ILE A 8 -7.77 4.95 -9.57
C ILE A 8 -8.24 6.27 -9.02
N VAL A 9 -9.49 6.32 -8.57
CA VAL A 9 -10.02 7.56 -8.02
C VAL A 9 -9.17 7.96 -6.82
N LYS A 10 -8.56 9.13 -6.89
CA LYS A 10 -7.63 9.59 -5.86
C LYS A 10 -8.30 9.71 -4.50
N GLU A 11 -9.60 9.96 -4.47
CA GLU A 11 -10.34 10.08 -3.25
C GLU A 11 -10.74 8.73 -2.66
N SER A 12 -10.45 7.65 -3.36
CA SER A 12 -10.77 6.33 -2.85
C SER A 12 -9.93 6.02 -1.62
N VAL A 13 -10.56 5.36 -0.67
CA VAL A 13 -9.89 4.94 0.56
C VAL A 13 -9.49 3.48 0.39
N LEU A 14 -8.28 3.17 0.80
CA LEU A 14 -7.75 1.81 0.72
C LEU A 14 -7.76 1.18 2.10
N GLU A 15 -7.98 -0.12 2.12
CA GLU A 15 -7.87 -0.89 3.35
C GLU A 15 -7.30 -2.26 3.00
N LEU A 16 -6.79 -2.95 4.02
CA LEU A 16 -6.31 -4.30 3.80
C LEU A 16 -7.49 -5.19 3.46
N ALA A 17 -7.25 -6.14 2.56
CA ALA A 17 -8.30 -7.07 2.17
C ALA A 17 -8.70 -7.92 3.38
N GLU A 18 -9.87 -8.52 3.29
CA GLU A 18 -10.37 -9.34 4.39
C GLU A 18 -9.40 -10.50 4.65
N GLY A 19 -9.06 -10.68 5.92
CA GLY A 19 -8.16 -11.76 6.31
C GLY A 19 -6.69 -11.42 6.15
N VAL A 20 -6.38 -10.20 5.72
CA VAL A 20 -4.98 -9.78 5.53
C VAL A 20 -4.60 -8.87 6.69
N ARG A 21 -3.44 -9.12 7.29
CA ARG A 21 -2.97 -8.33 8.42
C ARG A 21 -1.48 -8.07 8.32
N LEU A 22 -1.06 -6.95 8.90
CA LEU A 22 0.37 -6.64 9.04
C LEU A 22 0.82 -7.06 10.43
N LYS A 23 2.02 -7.62 10.51
CA LYS A 23 2.60 -8.01 11.76
C LYS A 23 4.10 -7.79 11.72
N PHE A 24 4.64 -7.22 12.79
CA PHE A 24 6.09 -7.06 12.90
C PHE A 24 6.72 -8.34 13.41
N ASP A 25 7.74 -8.81 12.71
CA ASP A 25 8.48 -10.01 13.10
C ASP A 25 9.77 -9.56 13.78
N GLU A 26 9.85 -9.72 15.10
CA GLU A 26 11.00 -9.26 15.85
C GLU A 26 12.26 -10.03 15.51
N GLU A 27 12.11 -11.31 15.21
CA GLU A 27 13.29 -12.12 14.87
C GLU A 27 13.93 -11.68 13.58
N ARG A 28 13.10 -11.34 12.58
CA ARG A 28 13.60 -10.92 11.28
C ARG A 28 13.71 -9.41 11.14
N GLN A 29 13.22 -8.68 12.14
CA GLN A 29 13.24 -7.21 12.14
C GLN A 29 12.60 -6.64 10.89
N CYS A 30 11.44 -7.18 10.51
CA CYS A 30 10.71 -6.72 9.34
C CYS A 30 9.23 -6.94 9.53
N LYS A 31 8.45 -6.29 8.69
CA LYS A 31 7.01 -6.49 8.70
C LYS A 31 6.65 -7.67 7.80
N LEU A 32 5.64 -8.39 8.23
CA LEU A 32 5.07 -9.48 7.47
C LEU A 32 3.64 -9.15 7.11
N LEU A 33 3.26 -9.56 5.92
CA LEU A 33 1.87 -9.49 5.50
C LEU A 33 1.29 -10.89 5.67
N LEU A 34 0.37 -11.02 6.61
CA LEU A 34 -0.23 -12.31 6.92
C LEU A 34 -1.51 -12.47 6.13
N MET A 35 -1.59 -13.54 5.38
CA MET A 35 -2.75 -13.89 4.58
C MET A 35 -3.18 -15.29 4.94
N PRO A 36 -4.43 -15.64 4.64
CA PRO A 36 -4.90 -16.98 5.01
C PRO A 36 -4.05 -18.12 4.44
N GLU A 37 -3.46 -17.89 3.28
CA GLU A 37 -2.76 -18.95 2.56
C GLU A 37 -1.25 -18.82 2.60
N CYS A 38 -0.72 -17.68 2.98
CA CYS A 38 0.71 -17.46 2.91
C CYS A 38 1.13 -16.28 3.76
N ILE A 39 2.43 -16.14 3.92
CA ILE A 39 3.04 -15.03 4.63
C ILE A 39 4.02 -14.38 3.67
N VAL A 40 3.94 -13.06 3.53
CA VAL A 40 4.81 -12.31 2.64
C VAL A 40 5.73 -11.44 3.47
N LYS A 41 7.04 -11.57 3.24
CA LYS A 41 8.01 -10.71 3.89
C LYS A 41 8.08 -9.40 3.10
N LEU A 42 7.90 -8.29 3.79
CA LEU A 42 7.84 -6.99 3.15
C LEU A 42 9.17 -6.27 3.26
N ASN A 43 9.55 -5.58 2.19
CA ASN A 43 10.69 -4.68 2.27
C ASN A 43 10.23 -3.36 2.88
N ASN A 44 11.19 -2.44 3.10
CA ASN A 44 10.87 -1.19 3.76
C ASN A 44 9.87 -0.35 2.99
N SER A 45 10.01 -0.30 1.67
CA SER A 45 9.11 0.51 0.85
C SER A 45 7.68 -0.01 0.94
N ALA A 46 7.51 -1.31 0.79
CA ALA A 46 6.17 -1.90 0.85
C ALA A 46 5.56 -1.71 2.24
N THR A 47 6.39 -1.85 3.28
CA THR A 47 5.93 -1.66 4.64
C THR A 47 5.37 -0.27 4.84
N GLU A 48 6.09 0.76 4.37
CA GLU A 48 5.64 2.13 4.57
C GLU A 48 4.31 2.40 3.89
N VAL A 49 4.14 1.87 2.69
CA VAL A 49 2.87 2.08 2.00
C VAL A 49 1.74 1.36 2.72
N LEU A 50 1.95 0.11 3.08
CA LEU A 50 0.88 -0.67 3.68
C LEU A 50 0.51 -0.19 5.07
N GLU A 51 1.44 0.41 5.80
CA GLU A 51 1.13 0.98 7.10
C GLU A 51 0.17 2.17 6.98
N LEU A 52 0.14 2.80 5.82
CA LEU A 52 -0.76 3.92 5.58
C LEU A 52 -2.11 3.47 5.02
N VAL A 53 -2.22 2.19 4.68
CA VAL A 53 -3.49 1.63 4.18
C VAL A 53 -4.29 1.18 5.39
N ASP A 54 -4.99 2.12 6.00
CA ASP A 54 -5.65 1.88 7.27
C ASP A 54 -7.17 2.03 7.23
N GLY A 55 -7.74 2.16 6.03
CA GLY A 55 -9.17 2.31 5.90
C GLY A 55 -9.68 3.72 6.17
N ASN A 56 -8.76 4.66 6.39
CA ASN A 56 -9.14 6.05 6.66
C ASN A 56 -8.46 7.05 5.74
N ARG A 57 -7.36 6.67 5.11
CA ARG A 57 -6.64 7.57 4.22
C ARG A 57 -7.00 7.29 2.77
N THR A 58 -7.19 8.37 2.02
CA THR A 58 -7.36 8.24 0.58
C THR A 58 -6.01 7.97 -0.06
N ILE A 59 -6.06 7.56 -1.34
CA ILE A 59 -4.82 7.33 -2.08
C ILE A 59 -4.00 8.61 -2.15
N GLU A 60 -4.68 9.74 -2.34
CA GLU A 60 -3.98 11.01 -2.39
C GLU A 60 -3.30 11.34 -1.07
N MET A 61 -3.96 11.02 0.04
CA MET A 61 -3.36 11.26 1.35
C MET A 61 -2.14 10.39 1.58
N ILE A 62 -2.18 9.14 1.11
CA ILE A 62 -1.03 8.26 1.20
C ILE A 62 0.13 8.82 0.39
N TYR A 63 -0.16 9.30 -0.83
CA TYR A 63 0.88 9.89 -1.65
C TYR A 63 1.49 11.12 -0.98
N SER A 64 0.63 11.99 -0.43
CA SER A 64 1.12 13.21 0.23
C SER A 64 2.01 12.89 1.41
N GLU A 65 1.63 11.87 2.18
CA GLU A 65 2.42 11.48 3.34
C GLU A 65 3.80 10.99 2.92
N LEU A 66 3.85 10.18 1.88
CA LEU A 66 5.14 9.66 1.40
C LEU A 66 5.96 10.74 0.71
N ALA A 67 5.31 11.64 -0.01
CA ALA A 67 6.02 12.72 -0.68
C ALA A 67 6.70 13.65 0.33
N ALA A 68 6.12 13.77 1.52
CA ALA A 68 6.73 14.58 2.57
C ALA A 68 8.00 13.93 3.11
N ARG A 69 8.14 12.62 2.95
CA ARG A 69 9.31 11.89 3.45
C ARG A 69 10.41 11.77 2.41
N TYR A 70 10.05 11.76 1.14
CA TYR A 70 11.00 11.46 0.07
C TYR A 70 10.88 12.50 -1.04
N GLU A 71 12.03 12.94 -1.54
CA GLU A 71 12.07 13.84 -2.70
C GLU A 71 12.40 12.99 -3.91
N ASP A 72 11.42 12.22 -4.34
CA ASP A 72 11.61 11.26 -5.42
C ASP A 72 10.65 11.59 -6.55
N GLU A 73 11.21 11.95 -7.71
CA GLU A 73 10.38 12.35 -8.84
C GLU A 73 9.55 11.19 -9.39
N THR A 74 9.98 9.96 -9.11
CA THR A 74 9.24 8.79 -9.59
C THR A 74 8.24 8.27 -8.56
N LEU A 75 8.11 8.95 -7.43
CA LEU A 75 7.27 8.43 -6.34
C LEU A 75 5.84 8.20 -6.79
N HIS A 76 5.28 9.15 -7.54
CA HIS A 76 3.89 9.03 -7.99
C HIS A 76 3.69 7.75 -8.80
N ARG A 77 4.60 7.50 -9.74
CA ARG A 77 4.51 6.31 -10.57
C ARG A 77 4.75 5.04 -9.76
N ASP A 78 5.78 5.06 -8.92
CA ASP A 78 6.11 3.87 -8.14
C ASP A 78 4.99 3.51 -7.19
N LEU A 79 4.38 4.51 -6.56
CA LEU A 79 3.27 4.25 -5.66
C LEU A 79 2.07 3.69 -6.41
N ALA A 80 1.77 4.27 -7.58
CA ALA A 80 0.66 3.78 -8.38
C ALA A 80 0.87 2.33 -8.78
N GLU A 81 2.09 1.99 -9.20
CA GLU A 81 2.38 0.62 -9.60
C GLU A 81 2.25 -0.33 -8.42
N PHE A 82 2.72 0.09 -7.25
CA PHE A 82 2.60 -0.75 -6.08
C PHE A 82 1.13 -0.97 -5.71
N ILE A 83 0.33 0.09 -5.73
CA ILE A 83 -1.07 -0.01 -5.38
C ILE A 83 -1.80 -0.95 -6.35
N MET A 84 -1.55 -0.79 -7.64
CA MET A 84 -2.19 -1.66 -8.62
C MET A 84 -1.78 -3.11 -8.42
N ASP A 85 -0.50 -3.33 -8.15
CA ASP A 85 -0.02 -4.68 -7.92
C ASP A 85 -0.63 -5.29 -6.66
N ALA A 86 -0.71 -4.50 -5.60
CA ALA A 86 -1.29 -4.98 -4.35
C ALA A 86 -2.78 -5.29 -4.51
N LEU A 87 -3.49 -4.46 -5.27
CA LEU A 87 -4.90 -4.73 -5.55
C LEU A 87 -5.05 -6.04 -6.33
N THR A 88 -4.19 -6.23 -7.33
CA THR A 88 -4.25 -7.42 -8.16
C THR A 88 -3.95 -8.68 -7.34
N ARG A 89 -3.02 -8.58 -6.40
CA ARG A 89 -2.64 -9.71 -5.57
C ARG A 89 -3.64 -9.99 -4.46
N GLY A 90 -4.59 -9.06 -4.23
CA GLY A 90 -5.57 -9.26 -3.17
C GLY A 90 -5.06 -8.87 -1.79
N TRP A 91 -4.01 -8.08 -1.72
CA TRP A 91 -3.48 -7.61 -0.44
C TRP A 91 -4.33 -6.49 0.13
N ILE A 92 -4.82 -5.62 -0.74
CA ILE A 92 -5.60 -4.45 -0.34
C ILE A 92 -6.84 -4.38 -1.22
N ARG A 93 -7.78 -3.54 -0.82
CA ARG A 93 -9.00 -3.34 -1.59
C ARG A 93 -9.47 -1.91 -1.40
N LEU A 94 -10.33 -1.48 -2.30
CA LEU A 94 -10.97 -0.18 -2.17
C LEU A 94 -12.10 -0.30 -1.16
N LYS A 95 -12.12 0.63 -0.21
CA LYS A 95 -13.17 0.64 0.80
C LYS A 95 -14.44 1.18 0.18
N GLN A 96 -15.51 0.46 0.39
CA GLN A 96 -16.81 0.85 -0.13
C GLN A 96 -17.52 1.80 0.79
#